data_e9aa538258b18dff2468d0ba57db48b7
#
_entry.id   e9aa538258b18dff2468d0ba57db48b7
#
_cell.length_a   1.000
_cell.length_b   1.000
_cell.length_c   1.000
_cell.angle_alpha   90.00
_cell.angle_beta   90.00
_cell.angle_gamma   90.00
#
_symmetry.space_group_name_H-M   'P 1'
#
loop_
_entity.id
_entity.type
_entity.pdbx_description
1 polymer ?
#
loop_
_entity_poly.entity_id
_entity_poly.type
_entity_poly.pdbx_seq_one_letter_code
_entity_poly.pdbx_strand_id
1 'polypeptide(L)'
;DRNPADGLRMTVSAGANVGERLMAVGERHYGNIRSTATEWLGRVEIASDRIDDQPRAFSGGMRQRLQIARNLVTAPRLVFMDEPTGGLDVSVQARLLDLLRGLVSDLGLSVVIVTHDLAVARLLSHRIMVMKDGHIVEQGLTDRVLDDPQAPYTQLLVSSILQV
;
A
#
# COMPACT_ATOMS: atom_id res chain seq x y z
N ASP A 1 13.23 1.60 -6.69
CA ASP A 1 13.74 0.99 -5.44
C ASP A 1 12.58 0.42 -4.65
N ARG A 2 12.66 -0.87 -4.37
CA ARG A 2 11.57 -1.67 -3.75
C ARG A 2 11.67 -1.73 -2.22
N ASN A 3 12.34 -0.77 -1.61
CA ASN A 3 12.53 -0.77 -0.16
C ASN A 3 11.44 0.10 0.51
N PRO A 4 10.67 -0.42 1.50
CA PRO A 4 9.69 0.36 2.25
C PRO A 4 10.25 1.64 2.91
N ALA A 5 11.57 1.75 3.02
CA ALA A 5 12.23 2.92 3.58
C ALA A 5 12.41 4.08 2.58
N ASP A 6 12.32 3.84 1.26
CA ASP A 6 12.74 4.82 0.24
C ASP A 6 11.82 6.05 0.16
N GLY A 7 10.60 5.97 0.67
CA GLY A 7 9.67 7.10 0.77
C GLY A 7 9.71 7.85 2.11
N LEU A 8 10.41 7.31 3.12
CA LEU A 8 10.42 7.86 4.48
C LEU A 8 11.73 8.57 4.81
N ARG A 9 11.62 9.71 5.49
CA ARG A 9 12.78 10.38 6.10
C ARG A 9 13.10 9.70 7.42
N MET A 10 14.08 8.81 7.42
CA MET A 10 14.41 7.92 8.53
C MET A 10 14.88 8.64 9.81
N THR A 11 15.33 9.90 9.69
CA THR A 11 15.90 10.71 10.78
C THR A 11 14.94 11.73 11.37
N VAL A 12 13.73 11.86 10.81
CA VAL A 12 12.68 12.72 11.37
C VAL A 12 11.54 11.86 11.93
N SER A 13 10.74 12.44 12.82
CA SER A 13 9.66 11.69 13.48
C SER A 13 8.59 11.16 12.52
N ALA A 14 7.81 10.18 12.96
CA ALA A 14 6.67 9.64 12.21
C ALA A 14 5.66 10.76 11.89
N GLY A 15 5.32 11.59 12.88
CA GLY A 15 4.45 12.73 12.69
C GLY A 15 4.98 13.75 11.68
N ALA A 16 6.28 14.00 11.67
CA ALA A 16 6.89 14.90 10.67
C ALA A 16 6.89 14.29 9.26
N ASN A 17 7.03 12.98 9.11
CA ASN A 17 6.89 12.30 7.82
C ASN A 17 5.49 12.47 7.22
N VAL A 18 4.44 12.37 8.02
CA VAL A 18 3.05 12.60 7.60
C VAL A 18 2.80 14.09 7.37
N GLY A 19 3.22 14.94 8.32
CA GLY A 19 3.01 16.38 8.30
C GLY A 19 3.66 17.10 7.11
N GLU A 20 4.81 16.60 6.62
CA GLU A 20 5.47 17.12 5.42
C GLU A 20 4.52 17.18 4.21
N ARG A 21 3.67 16.16 4.05
CA ARG A 21 2.70 16.10 2.95
C ARG A 21 1.59 17.12 3.11
N LEU A 22 1.13 17.37 4.35
CA LEU A 22 0.15 18.41 4.65
C LEU A 22 0.72 19.80 4.36
N MET A 23 1.98 20.05 4.76
CA MET A 23 2.66 21.29 4.44
C MET A 23 2.81 21.53 2.94
N ALA A 24 3.05 20.48 2.17
CA ALA A 24 3.17 20.56 0.71
C ALA A 24 1.86 20.97 0.02
N VAL A 25 0.69 20.67 0.61
CA VAL A 25 -0.63 21.10 0.12
C VAL A 25 -1.14 22.39 0.78
N GLY A 26 -0.29 23.10 1.54
CA GLY A 26 -0.57 24.44 2.03
C GLY A 26 -0.98 24.56 3.50
N GLU A 27 -1.11 23.45 4.26
CA GLU A 27 -1.34 23.57 5.70
C GLU A 27 -0.10 24.17 6.39
N ARG A 28 -0.32 25.16 7.25
CA ARG A 28 0.76 25.90 7.96
C ARG A 28 0.61 25.87 9.47
N HIS A 29 -0.57 25.52 9.99
CA HIS A 29 -0.81 25.50 11.42
C HIS A 29 -0.29 24.21 12.05
N TYR A 30 0.76 24.33 12.87
CA TYR A 30 1.43 23.18 13.50
C TYR A 30 0.48 22.26 14.28
N GLY A 31 -0.47 22.83 15.05
CA GLY A 31 -1.45 22.06 15.81
C GLY A 31 -2.33 21.19 14.91
N ASN A 32 -2.80 21.72 13.78
CA ASN A 32 -3.60 20.97 12.80
C ASN A 32 -2.76 19.85 12.19
N ILE A 33 -1.53 20.16 11.77
CA ILE A 33 -0.62 19.17 11.19
C ILE A 33 -0.39 18.02 12.16
N ARG A 34 -0.08 18.33 13.43
CA ARG A 34 0.16 17.31 14.45
C ARG A 34 -1.09 16.48 14.75
N SER A 35 -2.24 17.11 14.90
CA SER A 35 -3.52 16.45 15.15
C SER A 35 -3.87 15.48 14.01
N THR A 36 -3.81 15.97 12.76
CA THR A 36 -4.08 15.15 11.58
C THR A 36 -3.06 13.99 11.44
N ALA A 37 -1.78 14.25 11.70
CA ALA A 37 -0.77 13.19 11.68
C ALA A 37 -1.06 12.12 12.74
N THR A 38 -1.47 12.51 13.96
CA THR A 38 -1.85 11.58 15.03
C THR A 38 -3.05 10.71 14.62
N GLU A 39 -4.08 11.33 14.04
CA GLU A 39 -5.26 10.60 13.53
C GLU A 39 -4.84 9.57 12.48
N TRP A 40 -4.00 9.96 11.52
CA TRP A 40 -3.56 9.05 10.45
C TRP A 40 -2.66 7.92 10.95
N LEU A 41 -1.83 8.16 11.99
CA LEU A 41 -1.11 7.06 12.65
C LEU A 41 -2.08 6.04 13.25
N GLY A 42 -3.14 6.50 13.91
CA GLY A 42 -4.20 5.62 14.42
C GLY A 42 -4.89 4.82 13.32
N ARG A 43 -5.24 5.46 12.18
CA ARG A 43 -5.86 4.78 11.02
C ARG A 43 -4.99 3.66 10.44
N VAL A 44 -3.67 3.77 10.53
CA VAL A 44 -2.74 2.75 10.08
C VAL A 44 -2.22 1.86 11.22
N GLU A 45 -2.92 1.83 12.35
CA GLU A 45 -2.61 0.99 13.52
C GLU A 45 -1.19 1.23 14.07
N ILE A 46 -0.71 2.46 14.05
CA ILE A 46 0.48 2.91 14.77
C ILE A 46 -0.01 3.68 16.00
N ALA A 47 0.43 3.25 17.19
CA ALA A 47 0.04 3.89 18.44
C ALA A 47 0.41 5.38 18.45
N SER A 48 -0.50 6.24 18.92
CA SER A 48 -0.38 7.69 18.85
C SER A 48 0.79 8.25 19.67
N ASP A 49 1.21 7.55 20.73
CA ASP A 49 2.38 7.89 21.53
C ASP A 49 3.70 7.75 20.77
N ARG A 50 3.68 7.06 19.64
CA ARG A 50 4.84 6.88 18.75
C ARG A 50 5.00 7.97 17.69
N ILE A 51 4.20 9.03 17.74
CA ILE A 51 4.23 10.14 16.76
C ILE A 51 5.60 10.81 16.68
N ASP A 52 6.33 10.88 17.79
CA ASP A 52 7.65 11.50 17.89
C ASP A 52 8.80 10.50 17.61
N ASP A 53 8.51 9.21 17.47
CA ASP A 53 9.49 8.18 17.14
C ASP A 53 9.98 8.32 15.68
N GLN A 54 11.23 7.96 15.46
CA GLN A 54 11.81 7.92 14.12
C GLN A 54 11.54 6.58 13.43
N PRO A 55 11.30 6.56 12.10
CA PRO A 55 11.03 5.33 11.37
C PRO A 55 12.11 4.25 11.48
N ARG A 56 13.36 4.62 11.81
CA ARG A 56 14.43 3.65 12.08
C ARG A 56 14.14 2.74 13.29
N ALA A 57 13.31 3.20 14.25
CA ALA A 57 12.87 2.42 15.40
C ALA A 57 11.64 1.55 15.12
N PHE A 58 11.08 1.60 13.89
CA PHE A 58 9.90 0.87 13.48
C PHE A 58 10.28 -0.46 12.81
N SER A 59 9.42 -1.46 12.97
CA SER A 59 9.50 -2.70 12.18
C SER A 59 9.25 -2.43 10.69
N GLY A 60 9.55 -3.39 9.82
CA GLY A 60 9.26 -3.29 8.38
C GLY A 60 7.78 -2.97 8.11
N GLY A 61 6.87 -3.73 8.73
CA GLY A 61 5.43 -3.50 8.61
C GLY A 61 4.97 -2.14 9.15
N MET A 62 5.56 -1.64 10.23
CA MET A 62 5.25 -0.29 10.73
C MET A 62 5.74 0.80 9.78
N ARG A 63 6.89 0.64 9.14
CA ARG A 63 7.37 1.58 8.12
C ARG A 63 6.43 1.61 6.92
N GLN A 64 5.96 0.44 6.47
CA GLN A 64 4.99 0.33 5.38
C GLN A 64 3.68 1.07 5.73
N ARG A 65 3.15 0.86 6.94
CA ARG A 65 1.95 1.55 7.44
C ARG A 65 2.16 3.05 7.53
N LEU A 66 3.31 3.51 8.02
CA LEU A 66 3.65 4.93 8.05
C LEU A 66 3.70 5.54 6.64
N GLN A 67 4.24 4.80 5.67
CA GLN A 67 4.27 5.24 4.27
C GLN A 67 2.87 5.36 3.67
N ILE A 68 1.96 4.44 4.00
CA ILE A 68 0.55 4.53 3.63
C ILE A 68 -0.08 5.78 4.22
N ALA A 69 0.06 6.02 5.53
CA ALA A 69 -0.45 7.23 6.19
C ALA A 69 0.07 8.51 5.52
N ARG A 70 1.39 8.58 5.28
CA ARG A 70 2.04 9.70 4.59
C ARG A 70 1.46 9.96 3.20
N ASN A 71 1.15 8.91 2.44
CA ASN A 71 0.63 9.05 1.08
C ASN A 71 -0.87 9.37 1.04
N LEU A 72 -1.64 8.89 2.01
CA LEU A 72 -3.09 9.06 2.04
C LEU A 72 -3.57 10.31 2.79
N VAL A 73 -2.73 10.92 3.63
CA VAL A 73 -3.11 12.09 4.45
C VAL A 73 -3.61 13.29 3.64
N THR A 74 -3.21 13.41 2.38
CA THR A 74 -3.67 14.46 1.46
C THR A 74 -4.96 14.10 0.72
N ALA A 75 -5.62 13.01 1.10
CA ALA A 75 -6.86 12.51 0.51
C ALA A 75 -6.80 12.42 -1.04
N PRO A 76 -5.81 11.73 -1.63
CA PRO A 76 -5.73 11.58 -3.07
C PRO A 76 -6.92 10.77 -3.61
N ARG A 77 -7.34 11.03 -4.85
CA ARG A 77 -8.40 10.23 -5.50
C ARG A 77 -7.88 8.95 -6.13
N LEU A 78 -6.60 8.91 -6.46
CA LEU A 78 -5.93 7.77 -7.11
C LEU A 78 -4.58 7.53 -6.44
N VAL A 79 -4.29 6.28 -6.14
CA VAL A 79 -3.02 5.82 -5.52
C VAL A 79 -2.41 4.70 -6.35
N PHE A 80 -1.11 4.78 -6.59
CA PHE A 80 -0.32 3.70 -7.17
C PHE A 80 0.52 3.05 -6.07
N MET A 81 0.49 1.72 -6.00
CA MET A 81 1.27 0.92 -5.06
C MET A 81 2.08 -0.12 -5.83
N ASP A 82 3.39 -0.11 -5.63
CA ASP A 82 4.29 -1.09 -6.20
C ASP A 82 4.77 -2.03 -5.10
N GLU A 83 4.42 -3.32 -5.22
CA GLU A 83 4.75 -4.38 -4.27
C GLU A 83 4.48 -4.00 -2.80
N PRO A 84 3.24 -3.59 -2.43
CA PRO A 84 2.96 -3.02 -1.10
C PRO A 84 3.20 -3.99 0.06
N THR A 85 3.31 -5.28 -0.21
CA THR A 85 3.56 -6.34 0.79
C THR A 85 4.94 -6.96 0.67
N GLY A 86 5.77 -6.47 -0.26
CA GLY A 86 7.10 -7.02 -0.51
C GLY A 86 8.00 -7.00 0.72
N GLY A 87 8.68 -8.13 0.99
CA GLY A 87 9.63 -8.25 2.10
C GLY A 87 9.00 -8.35 3.49
N LEU A 88 7.69 -8.52 3.60
CA LEU A 88 6.98 -8.77 4.85
C LEU A 88 6.74 -10.27 5.05
N ASP A 89 6.74 -10.71 6.31
CA ASP A 89 6.28 -12.07 6.64
C ASP A 89 4.76 -12.20 6.43
N VAL A 90 4.30 -13.45 6.23
CA VAL A 90 2.91 -13.76 5.85
C VAL A 90 1.88 -13.16 6.81
N SER A 91 2.17 -13.15 8.11
CA SER A 91 1.23 -12.65 9.12
C SER A 91 1.12 -11.13 9.09
N VAL A 92 2.22 -10.42 8.88
CA VAL A 92 2.26 -8.96 8.72
C VAL A 92 1.64 -8.55 7.38
N GLN A 93 1.90 -9.33 6.32
CA GLN A 93 1.28 -9.13 5.02
C GLN A 93 -0.25 -9.20 5.10
N ALA A 94 -0.82 -10.25 5.71
CA ALA A 94 -2.27 -10.40 5.85
C ALA A 94 -2.91 -9.19 6.55
N ARG A 95 -2.33 -8.75 7.67
CA ARG A 95 -2.82 -7.57 8.40
C ARG A 95 -2.74 -6.28 7.58
N LEU A 96 -1.67 -6.12 6.79
CA LEU A 96 -1.51 -4.96 5.91
C LEU A 96 -2.56 -4.94 4.80
N LEU A 97 -2.88 -6.11 4.22
CA LEU A 97 -3.91 -6.24 3.18
C LEU A 97 -5.31 -5.92 3.72
N ASP A 98 -5.65 -6.38 4.93
CA ASP A 98 -6.91 -6.06 5.59
C ASP A 98 -7.02 -4.55 5.88
N LEU A 99 -5.95 -3.95 6.38
CA LEU A 99 -5.86 -2.50 6.58
C LEU A 99 -6.09 -1.73 5.28
N LEU A 100 -5.42 -2.12 4.19
CA LEU A 100 -5.56 -1.47 2.88
C LEU A 100 -6.99 -1.58 2.36
N ARG A 101 -7.64 -2.75 2.46
CA ARG A 101 -9.05 -2.92 2.06
C ARG A 101 -9.97 -1.97 2.82
N GLY A 102 -9.80 -1.89 4.14
CA GLY A 102 -10.58 -0.96 4.97
C GLY A 102 -10.40 0.49 4.52
N LEU A 103 -9.15 0.95 4.40
CA LEU A 103 -8.84 2.32 3.98
C LEU A 103 -9.36 2.65 2.58
N VAL A 104 -9.25 1.73 1.62
CA VAL A 104 -9.75 1.93 0.25
C VAL A 104 -11.26 2.08 0.25
N SER A 105 -11.98 1.24 1.00
CA SER A 105 -13.44 1.29 1.14
C SER A 105 -13.89 2.57 1.83
N ASP A 106 -13.31 2.89 2.99
CA ASP A 106 -13.73 4.02 3.82
C ASP A 106 -13.49 5.38 3.16
N LEU A 107 -12.41 5.49 2.40
CA LEU A 107 -12.00 6.72 1.73
C LEU A 107 -12.49 6.83 0.28
N GLY A 108 -13.12 5.78 -0.27
CA GLY A 108 -13.57 5.75 -1.66
C GLY A 108 -12.42 5.92 -2.67
N LEU A 109 -11.26 5.34 -2.38
CA LEU A 109 -10.05 5.48 -3.21
C LEU A 109 -10.12 4.63 -4.47
N SER A 110 -9.57 5.17 -5.57
CA SER A 110 -9.14 4.36 -6.70
C SER A 110 -7.68 3.95 -6.50
N VAL A 111 -7.39 2.64 -6.61
CA VAL A 111 -6.04 2.13 -6.37
C VAL A 111 -5.59 1.28 -7.56
N VAL A 112 -4.35 1.49 -7.99
CA VAL A 112 -3.64 0.62 -8.92
C VAL A 112 -2.50 -0.04 -8.15
N ILE A 113 -2.53 -1.38 -8.10
CA ILE A 113 -1.51 -2.17 -7.40
C ILE A 113 -0.70 -2.95 -8.45
N VAL A 114 0.61 -2.85 -8.38
CA VAL A 114 1.54 -3.70 -9.13
C VAL A 114 2.05 -4.75 -8.15
N THR A 115 1.86 -6.02 -8.51
CA THR A 115 2.34 -7.14 -7.70
C THR A 115 2.57 -8.38 -8.56
N HIS A 116 3.49 -9.24 -8.14
CA HIS A 116 3.68 -10.57 -8.71
C HIS A 116 2.91 -11.66 -7.92
N ASP A 117 2.30 -11.30 -6.79
CA ASP A 117 1.53 -12.20 -5.95
C ASP A 117 0.06 -12.20 -6.39
N LEU A 118 -0.37 -13.32 -7.01
CA LEU A 118 -1.75 -13.45 -7.50
C LEU A 118 -2.76 -13.57 -6.35
N ALA A 119 -2.35 -14.02 -5.15
CA ALA A 119 -3.23 -14.03 -3.98
C ALA A 119 -3.53 -12.59 -3.53
N VAL A 120 -2.52 -11.72 -3.51
CA VAL A 120 -2.69 -10.28 -3.26
C VAL A 120 -3.58 -9.64 -4.31
N ALA A 121 -3.34 -9.94 -5.59
CA ALA A 121 -4.16 -9.43 -6.69
C ALA A 121 -5.62 -9.86 -6.54
N ARG A 122 -5.89 -11.15 -6.26
CA ARG A 122 -7.24 -11.68 -6.04
C ARG A 122 -7.95 -11.02 -4.85
N LEU A 123 -7.22 -10.79 -3.76
CA LEU A 123 -7.80 -10.24 -2.54
C LEU A 123 -8.17 -8.75 -2.66
N LEU A 124 -7.37 -7.96 -3.38
CA LEU A 124 -7.48 -6.50 -3.37
C LEU A 124 -8.10 -5.91 -4.65
N SER A 125 -8.05 -6.60 -5.79
CA SER A 125 -8.45 -6.00 -7.06
C SER A 125 -9.78 -6.53 -7.58
N HIS A 126 -10.60 -5.62 -8.15
CA HIS A 126 -11.82 -5.98 -8.89
C HIS A 126 -11.50 -6.35 -10.34
N ARG A 127 -10.44 -5.78 -10.89
CA ARG A 127 -9.96 -6.00 -12.25
C ARG A 127 -8.45 -6.17 -12.24
N ILE A 128 -7.96 -7.01 -13.14
CA ILE A 128 -6.53 -7.29 -13.29
C ILE A 128 -6.10 -7.02 -14.73
N MET A 129 -4.87 -6.58 -14.88
CA MET A 129 -4.14 -6.50 -16.14
C MET A 129 -2.87 -7.34 -16.00
N VAL A 130 -2.73 -8.37 -16.81
CA VAL A 130 -1.51 -9.18 -16.87
C VAL A 130 -0.58 -8.58 -17.93
N MET A 131 0.65 -8.29 -17.51
CA MET A 131 1.65 -7.66 -18.36
C MET A 131 2.83 -8.62 -18.60
N LYS A 132 3.32 -8.61 -19.84
CA LYS A 132 4.56 -9.29 -20.24
C LYS A 132 5.34 -8.39 -21.19
N ASP A 133 6.63 -8.23 -20.95
CA ASP A 133 7.54 -7.45 -21.81
C ASP A 133 7.00 -6.04 -22.15
N GLY A 134 6.39 -5.38 -21.16
CA GLY A 134 5.81 -4.04 -21.30
C GLY A 134 4.46 -3.98 -21.99
N HIS A 135 3.85 -5.11 -22.38
CA HIS A 135 2.55 -5.17 -23.05
C HIS A 135 1.50 -5.84 -22.18
N ILE A 136 0.25 -5.37 -22.29
CA ILE A 136 -0.90 -6.05 -21.65
C ILE A 136 -1.24 -7.27 -22.52
N VAL A 137 -1.14 -8.47 -21.94
CA VAL A 137 -1.44 -9.72 -22.64
C VAL A 137 -2.85 -10.23 -22.33
N GLU A 138 -3.39 -9.86 -21.17
CA GLU A 138 -4.76 -10.16 -20.78
C GLU A 138 -5.28 -9.15 -19.77
N GLN A 139 -6.59 -8.86 -19.78
CA GLN A 139 -7.23 -8.00 -18.78
C GLN A 139 -8.70 -8.36 -18.61
N GLY A 140 -9.22 -8.17 -17.40
CA GLY A 140 -10.63 -8.47 -17.13
C GLY A 140 -10.99 -8.33 -15.64
N LEU A 141 -12.15 -8.88 -15.28
CA LEU A 141 -12.50 -9.11 -13.88
C LEU A 141 -11.51 -10.10 -13.26
N THR A 142 -11.06 -9.83 -12.05
CA THR A 142 -10.01 -10.61 -11.40
C THR A 142 -10.32 -12.10 -11.36
N ASP A 143 -11.51 -12.46 -10.89
CA ASP A 143 -11.89 -13.87 -10.81
C ASP A 143 -11.92 -14.54 -12.20
N ARG A 144 -12.45 -13.85 -13.23
CA ARG A 144 -12.48 -14.41 -14.57
C ARG A 144 -11.09 -14.67 -15.13
N VAL A 145 -10.17 -13.72 -15.00
CA VAL A 145 -8.81 -13.85 -15.52
C VAL A 145 -8.01 -14.91 -14.76
N LEU A 146 -8.26 -15.05 -13.45
CA LEU A 146 -7.52 -16.02 -12.63
C LEU A 146 -8.13 -17.44 -12.65
N ASP A 147 -9.44 -17.57 -12.87
CA ASP A 147 -10.12 -18.87 -12.88
C ASP A 147 -10.19 -19.49 -14.28
N ASP A 148 -10.27 -18.64 -15.34
CA ASP A 148 -10.35 -19.08 -16.76
C ASP A 148 -9.45 -18.20 -17.64
N PRO A 149 -8.10 -18.26 -17.43
CA PRO A 149 -7.17 -17.45 -18.21
C PRO A 149 -7.14 -17.87 -19.67
N GLN A 150 -7.22 -16.88 -20.57
CA GLN A 150 -7.24 -17.13 -22.02
C GLN A 150 -5.86 -16.97 -22.67
N ALA A 151 -5.01 -16.08 -22.16
CA ALA A 151 -3.67 -15.90 -22.69
C ALA A 151 -2.71 -17.00 -22.20
N PRO A 152 -1.87 -17.59 -23.06
CA PRO A 152 -0.93 -18.66 -22.68
C PRO A 152 0.00 -18.24 -21.52
N TYR A 153 0.40 -16.96 -21.47
CA TYR A 153 1.25 -16.46 -20.38
C TYR A 153 0.48 -16.39 -19.05
N THR A 154 -0.78 -15.97 -19.07
CA THR A 154 -1.62 -15.96 -17.86
C THR A 154 -1.88 -17.38 -17.35
N GLN A 155 -2.13 -18.33 -18.25
CA GLN A 155 -2.28 -19.75 -17.91
C GLN A 155 -1.03 -20.29 -17.22
N LEU A 156 0.16 -19.93 -17.71
CA LEU A 156 1.43 -20.32 -17.10
C LEU A 156 1.57 -19.70 -15.70
N LEU A 157 1.25 -18.42 -15.52
CA LEU A 157 1.33 -17.73 -14.20
C LEU A 157 0.39 -18.38 -13.19
N VAL A 158 -0.87 -18.62 -13.55
CA VAL A 158 -1.87 -19.21 -12.66
C VAL A 158 -1.49 -20.64 -12.30
N SER A 159 -1.05 -21.46 -13.27
CA SER A 159 -0.65 -22.85 -13.03
C SER A 159 0.58 -22.98 -12.12
N SER A 160 1.47 -22.00 -12.14
CA SER A 160 2.68 -22.01 -11.30
C SER A 160 2.39 -21.91 -9.79
N ILE A 161 1.22 -21.38 -9.40
CA ILE A 161 0.81 -21.22 -8.00
C ILE A 161 0.15 -22.51 -7.47
N LEU A 162 -0.51 -23.28 -8.34
CA LEU A 162 -1.22 -24.51 -7.95
C LEU A 162 -0.27 -25.68 -7.66
N GLN A 163 1.05 -25.51 -7.81
CA GLN A 163 2.07 -26.54 -7.62
C GLN A 163 2.82 -26.46 -6.27
N VAL A 164 2.32 -25.65 -5.30
CA VAL A 164 2.94 -25.54 -3.96
C VAL A 164 2.03 -26.18 -2.91
#